data_cae8c912d02263e4599546e51869640b
#
_entry.id   cae8c912d02263e4599546e51869640b
#
_cell.length_a   1.000
_cell.length_b   1.000
_cell.length_c   1.000
_cell.angle_alpha   90.00
_cell.angle_beta   90.00
_cell.angle_gamma   90.00
#
_symmetry.space_group_name_H-M   'P 1'
#
loop_
_entity.id
_entity.type
_entity.pdbx_description
1 polymer ?
#
loop_
_entity_poly.entity_id
_entity_poly.type
_entity_poly.pdbx_seq_one_letter_code
_entity_poly.pdbx_strand_id
1 'polypeptide(L)'
;MAQVDIEPGDGVGAYIHGIDLARDLKDGVVADLRQALGDYGVLFFRDQNLAPEDHIAMAECFGKINVNRFFGQVDGHPQIAEVRKEPDQRSNIGGNWHTDHSYDQEPAMGSILVARELPNRGGDTVFANMYTAFDSLSPGLQETLSGLRAVHSSRHVFGDKSRYDKALSLIHISEPTRPLSIS
;
A
#
# COMPACT_ATOMS: atom_id res chain seq x y z
N MET A 1 3.04 -24.33 16.51
CA MET A 1 2.63 -23.09 15.84
C MET A 1 3.19 -23.15 14.44
N ALA A 2 2.42 -23.00 13.40
CA ALA A 2 2.97 -22.88 12.05
C ALA A 2 3.68 -21.52 12.01
N GLN A 3 4.98 -21.55 12.02
CA GLN A 3 5.81 -20.36 11.88
C GLN A 3 5.80 -20.02 10.40
N VAL A 4 5.45 -18.79 10.07
CA VAL A 4 5.51 -18.26 8.71
C VAL A 4 6.98 -18.21 8.30
N ASP A 5 7.32 -18.76 7.14
CA ASP A 5 8.69 -18.70 6.59
C ASP A 5 8.90 -17.35 5.91
N ILE A 6 9.79 -16.54 6.47
CA ILE A 6 10.04 -15.15 6.08
C ILE A 6 11.48 -15.01 5.61
N GLU A 7 11.66 -14.63 4.35
CA GLU A 7 12.94 -14.30 3.74
C GLU A 7 13.05 -12.79 3.53
N PRO A 8 13.91 -12.07 4.27
CA PRO A 8 14.13 -10.64 4.06
C PRO A 8 14.62 -10.34 2.64
N GLY A 9 14.10 -9.27 2.03
CA GLY A 9 14.58 -8.75 0.75
C GLY A 9 15.85 -7.90 0.90
N ASP A 10 16.48 -7.60 -0.23
CA ASP A 10 17.68 -6.74 -0.31
C ASP A 10 17.33 -5.24 -0.15
N GLY A 11 16.57 -4.89 0.87
CA GLY A 11 16.15 -3.50 1.09
C GLY A 11 14.81 -3.40 1.79
N VAL A 12 13.77 -2.96 1.07
CA VAL A 12 12.42 -2.91 1.60
C VAL A 12 11.68 -4.21 1.27
N GLY A 13 11.02 -4.79 2.28
CA GLY A 13 10.13 -5.92 2.11
C GLY A 13 10.74 -7.27 2.45
N ALA A 14 9.86 -8.27 2.50
CA ALA A 14 10.22 -9.67 2.71
C ALA A 14 9.37 -10.60 1.84
N TYR A 15 9.94 -11.72 1.44
CA TYR A 15 9.21 -12.80 0.78
C TYR A 15 8.62 -13.74 1.83
N ILE A 16 7.38 -14.13 1.60
CA ILE A 16 6.66 -15.06 2.45
C ILE A 16 6.46 -16.36 1.69
N HIS A 17 6.96 -17.44 2.27
CA HIS A 17 6.96 -18.75 1.67
C HIS A 17 6.02 -19.74 2.38
N GLY A 18 5.59 -20.76 1.64
CA GLY A 18 4.86 -21.91 2.21
C GLY A 18 3.44 -21.62 2.64
N ILE A 19 2.84 -20.51 2.22
CA ILE A 19 1.46 -20.11 2.55
C ILE A 19 0.60 -20.04 1.28
N ASP A 20 -0.58 -20.63 1.34
CA ASP A 20 -1.70 -20.40 0.41
C ASP A 20 -2.66 -19.40 1.07
N LEU A 21 -2.69 -18.18 0.55
CA LEU A 21 -3.50 -17.09 1.10
C LEU A 21 -5.01 -17.33 0.98
N ALA A 22 -5.45 -18.24 0.10
CA ALA A 22 -6.85 -18.62 0.01
C ALA A 22 -7.29 -19.60 1.12
N ARG A 23 -6.34 -20.25 1.82
CA ARG A 23 -6.65 -21.40 2.73
C ARG A 23 -6.05 -21.27 4.11
N ASP A 24 -4.90 -20.64 4.25
CA ASP A 24 -4.06 -20.75 5.44
C ASP A 24 -4.19 -19.57 6.41
N LEU A 25 -5.07 -18.60 6.14
CA LEU A 25 -5.26 -17.40 6.95
C LEU A 25 -5.99 -17.69 8.28
N LYS A 26 -5.29 -18.35 9.20
CA LYS A 26 -5.72 -18.55 10.58
C LYS A 26 -5.17 -17.44 11.47
N ASP A 27 -5.79 -17.21 12.61
CA ASP A 27 -5.44 -16.12 13.54
C ASP A 27 -3.93 -16.00 13.82
N GLY A 28 -3.24 -17.12 14.04
CA GLY A 28 -1.80 -17.13 14.28
C GLY A 28 -0.99 -16.68 13.07
N VAL A 29 -1.36 -17.13 11.87
CA VAL A 29 -0.71 -16.73 10.62
C VAL A 29 -0.95 -15.25 10.34
N VAL A 30 -2.17 -14.77 10.52
CA VAL A 30 -2.52 -13.35 10.35
C VAL A 30 -1.71 -12.47 11.32
N ALA A 31 -1.53 -12.90 12.57
CA ALA A 31 -0.73 -12.18 13.54
C ALA A 31 0.75 -12.10 13.11
N ASP A 32 1.32 -13.23 12.64
CA ASP A 32 2.70 -13.27 12.15
C ASP A 32 2.89 -12.38 10.91
N LEU A 33 1.92 -12.40 9.96
CA LEU A 33 1.95 -11.53 8.78
C LEU A 33 1.82 -10.04 9.14
N ARG A 34 1.00 -9.70 10.12
CA ARG A 34 0.89 -8.31 10.60
C ARG A 34 2.20 -7.83 11.23
N GLN A 35 2.86 -8.70 12.01
CA GLN A 35 4.16 -8.38 12.58
C GLN A 35 5.20 -8.20 11.47
N ALA A 36 5.27 -9.14 10.52
CA ALA A 36 6.17 -9.05 9.39
C ALA A 36 5.93 -7.79 8.54
N LEU A 37 4.67 -7.41 8.31
CA LEU A 37 4.34 -6.16 7.60
C LEU A 37 4.87 -4.93 8.36
N GLY A 38 4.78 -4.93 9.69
CA GLY A 38 5.36 -3.87 10.52
C GLY A 38 6.88 -3.80 10.44
N ASP A 39 7.54 -4.95 10.40
CA ASP A 39 9.00 -5.05 10.41
C ASP A 39 9.62 -4.73 9.04
N TYR A 40 8.98 -5.17 7.95
CA TYR A 40 9.53 -5.09 6.60
C TYR A 40 8.83 -4.08 5.68
N GLY A 41 7.64 -3.59 6.04
CA GLY A 41 6.87 -2.59 5.29
C GLY A 41 6.16 -3.12 4.06
N VAL A 42 6.69 -4.15 3.40
CA VAL A 42 6.09 -4.82 2.22
C VAL A 42 6.27 -6.32 2.33
N LEU A 43 5.23 -7.07 2.00
CA LEU A 43 5.29 -8.54 1.94
C LEU A 43 5.00 -9.02 0.51
N PHE A 44 5.85 -9.91 0.01
CA PHE A 44 5.73 -10.50 -1.31
C PHE A 44 5.33 -11.98 -1.20
N PHE A 45 4.25 -12.32 -1.88
CA PHE A 45 3.75 -13.68 -1.97
C PHE A 45 3.79 -14.12 -3.43
N ARG A 46 4.55 -15.16 -3.71
CA ARG A 46 4.63 -15.72 -5.07
C ARG A 46 3.59 -16.83 -5.26
N ASP A 47 3.24 -17.08 -6.52
CA ASP A 47 2.43 -18.22 -6.96
C ASP A 47 1.05 -18.32 -6.25
N GLN A 48 0.45 -17.17 -5.92
CA GLN A 48 -0.87 -17.11 -5.32
C GLN A 48 -1.97 -17.08 -6.38
N ASN A 49 -2.96 -17.92 -6.23
CA ASN A 49 -4.16 -17.93 -7.08
C ASN A 49 -5.38 -17.56 -6.24
N LEU A 50 -5.64 -16.27 -6.09
CA LEU A 50 -6.74 -15.72 -5.30
C LEU A 50 -7.95 -15.43 -6.19
N ALA A 51 -9.09 -16.02 -5.87
CA ALA A 51 -10.38 -15.53 -6.38
C ALA A 51 -10.68 -14.14 -5.77
N PRO A 52 -11.60 -13.36 -6.35
CA PRO A 52 -11.99 -12.08 -5.77
C PRO A 52 -12.45 -12.19 -4.32
N GLU A 53 -13.19 -13.24 -3.97
CA GLU A 53 -13.67 -13.54 -2.63
C GLU A 53 -12.51 -13.79 -1.65
N ASP A 54 -11.50 -14.57 -2.06
CA ASP A 54 -10.30 -14.84 -1.26
C ASP A 54 -9.51 -13.56 -1.00
N HIS A 55 -9.39 -12.70 -2.03
CA HIS A 55 -8.73 -11.40 -1.91
C HIS A 55 -9.45 -10.50 -0.89
N ILE A 56 -10.78 -10.44 -0.93
CA ILE A 56 -11.59 -9.71 0.04
C ILE A 56 -11.42 -10.29 1.45
N ALA A 57 -11.54 -11.61 1.60
CA ALA A 57 -11.38 -12.28 2.88
C ALA A 57 -9.99 -12.06 3.50
N MET A 58 -8.94 -12.09 2.68
CA MET A 58 -7.60 -11.72 3.11
C MET A 58 -7.55 -10.27 3.61
N ALA A 59 -8.11 -9.32 2.87
CA ALA A 59 -8.10 -7.91 3.26
C ALA A 59 -8.83 -7.68 4.59
N GLU A 60 -9.96 -8.36 4.81
CA GLU A 60 -10.73 -8.29 6.06
C GLU A 60 -9.95 -8.81 7.27
N CYS A 61 -9.04 -9.77 7.08
CA CYS A 61 -8.13 -10.21 8.14
C CYS A 61 -7.20 -9.08 8.63
N PHE A 62 -6.89 -8.11 7.78
CA PHE A 62 -6.05 -6.96 8.15
C PHE A 62 -6.83 -5.75 8.64
N GLY A 63 -8.10 -5.64 8.37
CA GLY A 63 -8.95 -4.56 8.87
C GLY A 63 -10.12 -4.24 7.95
N LYS A 64 -10.77 -3.12 8.24
CA LYS A 64 -11.88 -2.66 7.42
C LYS A 64 -11.38 -2.23 6.05
N ILE A 65 -12.00 -2.75 5.00
CA ILE A 65 -11.69 -2.38 3.62
C ILE A 65 -12.11 -0.94 3.35
N ASN A 66 -11.16 -0.14 2.88
CA ASN A 66 -11.42 1.19 2.34
C ASN A 66 -11.70 1.05 0.83
N VAL A 67 -12.97 1.25 0.44
CA VAL A 67 -13.34 1.13 -0.97
C VAL A 67 -12.78 2.32 -1.77
N ASN A 68 -11.93 2.00 -2.74
CA ASN A 68 -11.30 3.02 -3.58
C ASN A 68 -12.36 3.73 -4.45
N ARG A 69 -12.30 5.07 -4.47
CA ARG A 69 -13.26 5.93 -5.18
C ARG A 69 -12.79 6.37 -6.56
N PHE A 70 -11.52 6.14 -6.88
CA PHE A 70 -10.86 6.74 -8.03
C PHE A 70 -10.71 5.78 -9.20
N PHE A 71 -10.70 4.47 -8.92
CA PHE A 71 -10.53 3.42 -9.92
C PHE A 71 -11.85 2.70 -10.22
N GLY A 72 -11.89 2.07 -11.39
CA GLY A 72 -12.94 1.11 -11.71
C GLY A 72 -12.95 -0.03 -10.68
N GLN A 73 -14.09 -0.64 -10.50
CA GLN A 73 -14.27 -1.77 -9.59
C GLN A 73 -14.36 -3.05 -10.41
N VAL A 74 -13.91 -4.16 -9.83
CA VAL A 74 -14.12 -5.49 -10.40
C VAL A 74 -15.61 -5.81 -10.37
N ASP A 75 -16.13 -6.33 -11.47
CA ASP A 75 -17.56 -6.61 -11.62
C ASP A 75 -18.04 -7.59 -10.53
N GLY A 76 -19.11 -7.23 -9.86
CA GLY A 76 -19.63 -7.97 -8.71
C GLY A 76 -18.84 -7.80 -7.39
N HIS A 77 -17.70 -7.12 -7.38
CA HIS A 77 -16.82 -6.99 -6.21
C HIS A 77 -16.37 -5.52 -6.00
N PRO A 78 -17.25 -4.66 -5.51
CA PRO A 78 -16.96 -3.22 -5.37
C PRO A 78 -15.82 -2.88 -4.41
N GLN A 79 -15.40 -3.84 -3.57
CA GLN A 79 -14.26 -3.69 -2.66
C GLN A 79 -12.91 -3.76 -3.38
N ILE A 80 -12.88 -4.32 -4.61
CA ILE A 80 -11.66 -4.51 -5.39
C ILE A 80 -11.59 -3.43 -6.47
N ALA A 81 -10.56 -2.60 -6.40
CA ALA A 81 -10.26 -1.63 -7.44
C ALA A 81 -9.42 -2.29 -8.55
N GLU A 82 -9.79 -2.06 -9.80
CA GLU A 82 -9.01 -2.51 -10.95
C GLU A 82 -8.05 -1.39 -11.38
N VAL A 83 -6.75 -1.68 -11.34
CA VAL A 83 -5.70 -0.81 -11.88
C VAL A 83 -5.19 -1.44 -13.17
N ARG A 84 -5.58 -0.86 -14.31
CA ARG A 84 -5.26 -1.39 -15.63
C ARG A 84 -4.52 -0.36 -16.46
N LYS A 85 -3.52 -0.82 -17.20
CA LYS A 85 -2.80 -0.04 -18.18
C LYS A 85 -2.93 -0.68 -19.55
N GLU A 86 -3.50 0.06 -20.51
CA GLU A 86 -3.61 -0.38 -21.88
C GLU A 86 -2.29 -0.18 -22.64
N PRO A 87 -2.02 -0.98 -23.70
CA PRO A 87 -0.75 -0.92 -24.45
C PRO A 87 -0.45 0.45 -25.10
N ASP A 88 -1.48 1.21 -25.45
CA ASP A 88 -1.37 2.54 -26.06
C ASP A 88 -1.30 3.69 -25.05
N GLN A 89 -1.53 3.40 -23.78
CA GLN A 89 -1.48 4.38 -22.71
C GLN A 89 -0.05 4.82 -22.40
N ARG A 90 0.25 6.11 -22.62
CA ARG A 90 1.59 6.67 -22.45
C ARG A 90 1.93 7.05 -21.00
N SER A 91 0.92 7.41 -20.21
CA SER A 91 1.11 7.78 -18.80
C SER A 91 1.01 6.56 -17.89
N ASN A 92 1.82 6.54 -16.85
CA ASN A 92 1.70 5.53 -15.80
C ASN A 92 0.78 6.04 -14.69
N ILE A 93 -0.09 5.18 -14.19
CA ILE A 93 -0.80 5.40 -12.94
C ILE A 93 0.21 5.19 -11.82
N GLY A 94 0.31 6.14 -10.90
CA GLY A 94 1.27 6.06 -9.78
C GLY A 94 2.74 6.15 -10.20
N GLY A 95 3.07 6.79 -11.33
CA GLY A 95 4.44 6.89 -11.86
C GLY A 95 5.39 7.80 -11.07
N ASN A 96 4.90 8.52 -10.05
CA ASN A 96 5.71 9.35 -9.16
C ASN A 96 5.70 8.77 -7.75
N TRP A 97 6.73 9.05 -6.95
CA TRP A 97 6.75 8.69 -5.53
C TRP A 97 5.58 9.32 -4.79
N HIS A 98 4.82 8.51 -4.09
CA HIS A 98 3.64 8.92 -3.31
C HIS A 98 3.39 7.94 -2.16
N THR A 99 2.54 8.34 -1.25
CA THR A 99 1.88 7.46 -0.29
C THR A 99 0.39 7.44 -0.62
N ASP A 100 -0.20 6.25 -0.59
CA ASP A 100 -1.63 6.10 -0.85
C ASP A 100 -2.45 6.70 0.28
N HIS A 101 -3.51 7.42 -0.12
CA HIS A 101 -4.56 7.92 0.77
C HIS A 101 -4.10 8.70 2.03
N SER A 102 -2.86 9.22 2.04
CA SER A 102 -2.32 10.00 3.16
C SER A 102 -3.12 11.26 3.50
N TYR A 103 -4.00 11.69 2.61
CA TYR A 103 -4.91 12.82 2.78
C TYR A 103 -6.24 12.43 3.46
N ASP A 104 -6.53 11.16 3.67
CA ASP A 104 -7.72 10.71 4.40
C ASP A 104 -7.52 10.88 5.91
N GLN A 105 -8.61 11.12 6.65
CA GLN A 105 -8.54 11.26 8.13
C GLN A 105 -8.12 9.97 8.82
N GLU A 106 -8.56 8.86 8.26
CA GLU A 106 -8.20 7.51 8.67
C GLU A 106 -7.62 6.79 7.44
N PRO A 107 -6.32 7.00 7.13
CA PRO A 107 -5.69 6.32 6.03
C PRO A 107 -5.79 4.80 6.17
N ALA A 108 -5.96 4.10 5.06
CA ALA A 108 -5.88 2.65 5.07
C ALA A 108 -4.51 2.20 5.60
N MET A 109 -4.47 1.06 6.31
CA MET A 109 -3.23 0.50 6.86
C MET A 109 -2.22 0.14 5.76
N GLY A 110 -2.70 -0.24 4.59
CA GLY A 110 -1.91 -0.63 3.43
C GLY A 110 -2.80 -1.03 2.26
N SER A 111 -2.18 -1.49 1.19
CA SER A 111 -2.84 -1.98 -0.01
C SER A 111 -2.44 -3.42 -0.29
N ILE A 112 -3.38 -4.24 -0.75
CA ILE A 112 -3.14 -5.60 -1.20
C ILE A 112 -3.27 -5.62 -2.71
N LEU A 113 -2.18 -5.87 -3.42
CA LEU A 113 -2.13 -5.90 -4.87
C LEU A 113 -2.05 -7.35 -5.36
N VAL A 114 -3.00 -7.75 -6.20
CA VAL A 114 -2.99 -9.06 -6.86
C VAL A 114 -2.74 -8.85 -8.34
N ALA A 115 -1.56 -9.29 -8.82
CA ALA A 115 -1.21 -9.22 -10.24
C ALA A 115 -2.03 -10.25 -11.04
N ARG A 116 -2.80 -9.78 -12.02
CA ARG A 116 -3.59 -10.62 -12.93
C ARG A 116 -2.91 -10.80 -14.28
N GLU A 117 -2.43 -9.70 -14.83
CA GLU A 117 -1.66 -9.68 -16.08
C GLU A 117 -0.41 -8.84 -15.87
N LEU A 118 0.73 -9.36 -16.26
CA LEU A 118 2.00 -8.68 -16.17
C LEU A 118 2.65 -8.58 -17.56
N PRO A 119 3.31 -7.45 -17.87
CA PRO A 119 4.09 -7.35 -19.09
C PRO A 119 5.35 -8.20 -18.97
N ASN A 120 5.89 -8.62 -20.12
CA ASN A 120 7.16 -9.37 -20.18
C ASN A 120 8.37 -8.55 -19.66
N ARG A 121 8.28 -7.22 -19.64
CA ARG A 121 9.33 -6.29 -19.17
C ARG A 121 8.71 -5.01 -18.64
N GLY A 122 9.25 -4.53 -17.52
CA GLY A 122 8.81 -3.31 -16.87
C GLY A 122 7.49 -3.47 -16.12
N GLY A 123 6.94 -2.35 -15.66
CA GLY A 123 5.74 -2.34 -14.83
C GLY A 123 6.03 -2.65 -13.36
N ASP A 124 7.30 -2.53 -12.95
CA ASP A 124 7.71 -2.77 -11.58
C ASP A 124 7.09 -1.75 -10.62
N THR A 125 6.67 -2.22 -9.45
CA THR A 125 6.33 -1.37 -8.33
C THR A 125 7.56 -1.22 -7.45
N VAL A 126 7.95 0.03 -7.18
CA VAL A 126 9.16 0.35 -6.42
C VAL A 126 8.76 0.96 -5.08
N PHE A 127 9.39 0.49 -4.01
CA PHE A 127 9.10 0.93 -2.65
C PHE A 127 10.31 1.63 -2.03
N ALA A 128 10.05 2.60 -1.13
CA ALA A 128 11.08 3.26 -0.34
C ALA A 128 10.70 3.25 1.14
N ASN A 129 11.67 2.94 2.01
CA ASN A 129 11.49 2.99 3.44
C ASN A 129 11.75 4.42 3.95
N MET A 130 10.69 5.08 4.41
CA MET A 130 10.76 6.46 4.90
C MET A 130 11.51 6.58 6.24
N TYR A 131 11.55 5.53 7.06
CA TYR A 131 12.38 5.53 8.27
C TYR A 131 13.85 5.55 7.91
N THR A 132 14.29 4.66 7.04
CA THR A 132 15.68 4.62 6.56
C THR A 132 16.05 5.94 5.86
N ALA A 133 15.13 6.49 5.08
CA ALA A 133 15.34 7.80 4.44
C ALA A 133 15.53 8.92 5.47
N PHE A 134 14.72 8.96 6.53
CA PHE A 134 14.87 9.93 7.61
C PHE A 134 16.16 9.71 8.40
N ASP A 135 16.49 8.47 8.75
CA ASP A 135 17.70 8.13 9.51
C ASP A 135 19.00 8.45 8.75
N SER A 136 18.94 8.48 7.41
CA SER A 136 20.09 8.86 6.57
C SER A 136 20.37 10.36 6.55
N LEU A 137 19.47 11.19 7.09
CA LEU A 137 19.67 12.64 7.17
C LEU A 137 20.66 13.01 8.27
N SER A 138 21.29 14.19 8.12
CA SER A 138 22.12 14.74 9.20
C SER A 138 21.27 15.02 10.46
N PRO A 139 21.87 14.94 11.68
CA PRO A 139 21.13 15.20 12.92
C PRO A 139 20.42 16.56 12.95
N GLY A 140 21.04 17.61 12.43
CA GLY A 140 20.42 18.94 12.38
C GLY A 140 19.20 18.99 11.43
N LEU A 141 19.22 18.21 10.34
CA LEU A 141 18.08 18.14 9.43
C LEU A 141 16.96 17.31 10.04
N GLN A 142 17.28 16.20 10.72
CA GLN A 142 16.32 15.40 11.46
C GLN A 142 15.61 16.23 12.54
N GLU A 143 16.36 17.01 13.34
CA GLU A 143 15.82 17.91 14.34
C GLU A 143 14.88 18.96 13.71
N THR A 144 15.30 19.58 12.62
CA THR A 144 14.49 20.58 11.90
C THR A 144 13.18 19.96 11.40
N LEU A 145 13.24 18.80 10.72
CA LEU A 145 12.07 18.15 10.14
C LEU A 145 11.11 17.61 11.20
N SER A 146 11.62 17.16 12.36
CA SER A 146 10.79 16.65 13.45
C SER A 146 9.89 17.72 14.08
N GLY A 147 10.24 18.99 13.92
CA GLY A 147 9.42 20.13 14.37
C GLY A 147 8.38 20.59 13.36
N LEU A 148 8.38 20.06 12.13
CA LEU A 148 7.49 20.48 11.06
C LEU A 148 6.21 19.65 11.02
N ARG A 149 5.19 20.25 10.39
CA ARG A 149 3.93 19.57 10.06
C ARG A 149 3.74 19.55 8.55
N ALA A 150 3.37 18.39 8.01
CA ALA A 150 3.04 18.23 6.60
C ALA A 150 1.53 18.29 6.40
N VAL A 151 1.10 19.05 5.38
CA VAL A 151 -0.30 19.07 4.93
C VAL A 151 -0.44 18.12 3.76
N HIS A 152 -1.26 17.10 3.92
CA HIS A 152 -1.57 16.14 2.87
C HIS A 152 -2.87 16.53 2.17
N SER A 153 -2.84 16.54 0.83
CA SER A 153 -4.00 16.94 0.02
C SER A 153 -4.08 16.11 -1.26
N SER A 154 -5.28 15.65 -1.59
CA SER A 154 -5.56 14.95 -2.85
C SER A 154 -5.37 15.82 -4.10
N ARG A 155 -5.31 17.15 -3.95
CA ARG A 155 -5.10 18.10 -5.06
C ARG A 155 -3.79 17.87 -5.81
N HIS A 156 -2.77 17.37 -5.14
CA HIS A 156 -1.48 17.04 -5.79
C HIS A 156 -1.60 15.94 -6.84
N VAL A 157 -2.55 15.03 -6.67
CA VAL A 157 -2.77 13.90 -7.58
C VAL A 157 -3.85 14.21 -8.61
N PHE A 158 -4.96 14.80 -8.17
CA PHE A 158 -6.16 14.95 -9.00
C PHE A 158 -6.35 16.39 -9.54
N GLY A 159 -5.56 17.36 -9.03
CA GLY A 159 -5.62 18.77 -9.43
C GLY A 159 -6.92 19.48 -9.05
N ASP A 160 -6.94 20.80 -9.22
CA ASP A 160 -8.09 21.64 -8.85
C ASP A 160 -9.36 21.44 -9.71
N LYS A 161 -9.22 20.74 -10.85
CA LYS A 161 -10.31 20.50 -11.81
C LYS A 161 -10.91 19.10 -11.74
N SER A 162 -10.50 18.29 -10.78
CA SER A 162 -11.02 16.95 -10.66
C SER A 162 -12.47 16.95 -10.18
N ARG A 163 -13.27 16.02 -10.70
CA ARG A 163 -14.67 15.80 -10.25
C ARG A 163 -14.79 15.55 -8.76
N TYR A 164 -13.69 15.20 -8.12
CA TYR A 164 -13.59 14.78 -6.71
C TYR A 164 -13.20 15.90 -5.77
N ASP A 165 -12.82 17.07 -6.31
CA ASP A 165 -12.29 18.20 -5.53
C ASP A 165 -13.31 18.77 -4.51
N LYS A 166 -14.60 18.69 -4.79
CA LYS A 166 -15.65 19.16 -3.88
C LYS A 166 -15.88 18.26 -2.66
N ALA A 167 -15.46 16.99 -2.74
CA ALA A 167 -15.68 16.01 -1.68
C ALA A 167 -14.45 15.79 -0.77
N LEU A 168 -13.27 16.26 -1.16
CA LEU A 168 -11.99 15.90 -0.57
C LEU A 168 -11.16 17.10 -0.10
N SER A 169 -11.78 18.19 0.31
CA SER A 169 -11.06 19.31 0.95
C SER A 169 -10.65 19.00 2.40
N LEU A 170 -10.25 17.78 2.67
CA LEU A 170 -9.74 17.39 3.98
C LEU A 170 -8.24 17.64 4.02
N ILE A 171 -7.86 18.68 4.73
CA ILE A 171 -6.47 18.98 5.05
C ILE A 171 -6.10 18.12 6.25
N HIS A 172 -5.18 17.17 6.06
CA HIS A 172 -4.59 16.40 7.14
C HIS A 172 -3.24 16.96 7.52
N ILE A 173 -3.06 17.17 8.80
CA ILE A 173 -1.76 17.45 9.41
C ILE A 173 -1.30 16.14 10.02
N SER A 174 -0.30 15.47 9.43
CA SER A 174 0.34 14.31 10.03
C SER A 174 1.54 14.75 10.85
N GLU A 175 1.66 14.20 12.04
CA GLU A 175 2.89 14.38 12.83
C GLU A 175 3.99 13.47 12.28
N PRO A 176 5.26 13.93 12.23
CA PRO A 176 6.37 13.16 11.66
C PRO A 176 6.70 11.88 12.43
N THR A 177 6.12 11.68 13.62
CA THR A 177 6.33 10.51 14.47
C THR A 177 5.35 9.37 14.24
N ARG A 178 4.35 9.54 13.38
CA ARG A 178 3.51 8.39 12.98
C ARG A 178 4.20 7.62 11.87
N PRO A 179 4.33 6.28 12.01
CA PRO A 179 4.75 5.46 10.90
C PRO A 179 3.77 5.68 9.75
N LEU A 180 4.29 6.27 8.66
CA LEU A 180 3.55 6.28 7.42
C LEU A 180 3.53 4.82 6.97
N SER A 181 2.36 4.19 6.99
CA SER A 181 2.22 2.90 6.34
C SER A 181 2.56 3.10 4.87
N ILE A 182 3.63 2.46 4.45
CA ILE A 182 4.09 2.48 3.08
C ILE A 182 3.21 1.48 2.35
N SER A 183 2.43 1.93 1.43
CA SER A 183 1.74 1.09 0.45
C SER A 183 2.59 0.92 -0.79
#